data_11d14035e48377d414dc5fc086c5f47b
#
_entry.id   11d14035e48377d414dc5fc086c5f47b
#
_cell.length_a   1.000
_cell.length_b   1.000
_cell.length_c   1.000
_cell.angle_alpha   90.00
_cell.angle_beta   90.00
_cell.angle_gamma   90.00
#
_symmetry.space_group_name_H-M   'P 1'
#
loop_
_entity.id
_entity.type
_entity.pdbx_description
1 polymer ?
#
loop_
_entity_poly.entity_id
_entity_poly.type
_entity_poly.pdbx_seq_one_letter_code
_entity_poly.pdbx_strand_id
1 'polypeptide(L)'
;MHSNDRPPVRAALRRRKLLGGGVIAVLAWLAFAAVAPATGLACSNVEFIGVRGSGESYSGNFGMGNQIAAMYERVLARKPSGQTLQSYGLEYPAVNVAEWWKALLYYPSVWEGDSHLESRVKGDAAACPSMKILIAGFSQGAHVVGDTIENLANKNDSSLSHVYGVALYGDPRFSKDDTATARGNYSPEHWGILIARGNYSSKINNRLGDWCRLKDAICQGFNAGDTEHHEYRNYEGGLFLQQGAEMMFSHIGW
;
A
#
# COMPACT_ATOMS: atom_id res chain seq x y z
N MET A 1 55.40 14.21 -43.04
CA MET A 1 56.76 13.62 -42.98
C MET A 1 56.75 12.42 -42.03
N HIS A 2 57.23 11.35 -42.54
CA HIS A 2 57.50 10.02 -42.04
C HIS A 2 56.34 9.01 -41.96
N SER A 3 56.26 8.37 -43.08
CA SER A 3 55.87 7.01 -43.40
C SER A 3 56.63 5.98 -42.59
N ASN A 4 55.97 4.90 -42.20
CA ASN A 4 56.66 3.61 -42.14
C ASN A 4 55.68 2.45 -42.35
N ASP A 5 55.74 1.95 -43.55
CA ASP A 5 55.26 0.65 -43.99
C ASP A 5 56.03 -0.49 -43.31
N ARG A 6 55.35 -1.60 -43.02
CA ARG A 6 55.95 -2.92 -43.01
C ARG A 6 54.98 -4.04 -43.37
N PRO A 7 55.48 -5.12 -43.98
CA PRO A 7 54.72 -5.96 -44.90
C PRO A 7 54.18 -7.26 -44.22
N PRO A 8 53.49 -8.10 -45.00
CA PRO A 8 52.79 -9.28 -44.48
C PRO A 8 53.72 -10.51 -44.46
N VAL A 9 53.52 -11.32 -43.42
CA VAL A 9 54.19 -12.65 -43.34
C VAL A 9 53.20 -13.73 -43.76
N ARG A 10 53.55 -14.40 -44.86
CA ARG A 10 52.99 -15.67 -45.32
C ARG A 10 53.60 -16.81 -44.52
N ALA A 11 52.85 -17.84 -44.26
CA ALA A 11 53.20 -19.25 -44.24
C ALA A 11 52.25 -20.02 -43.35
N ALA A 12 51.85 -21.19 -43.52
CA ALA A 12 52.00 -22.24 -44.51
C ALA A 12 50.96 -23.31 -44.14
N LEU A 13 50.31 -23.83 -45.13
CA LEU A 13 49.45 -25.01 -45.01
C LEU A 13 50.30 -26.22 -44.61
N ARG A 14 49.88 -26.94 -43.56
CA ARG A 14 50.19 -28.35 -43.39
C ARG A 14 48.91 -29.17 -43.31
N ARG A 15 48.66 -29.88 -44.39
CA ARG A 15 47.73 -31.01 -44.42
C ARG A 15 48.26 -32.11 -43.51
N ARG A 16 47.43 -32.64 -42.61
CA ARG A 16 47.59 -34.00 -42.09
C ARG A 16 46.25 -34.76 -42.11
N LYS A 17 46.40 -35.93 -42.57
CA LYS A 17 45.50 -36.97 -43.04
C LYS A 17 44.48 -37.41 -41.99
N LEU A 18 43.33 -37.78 -42.55
CA LEU A 18 42.29 -38.61 -41.97
C LEU A 18 42.83 -39.92 -41.41
N LEU A 19 42.35 -40.28 -40.24
CA LEU A 19 42.17 -41.67 -39.84
C LEU A 19 40.89 -41.74 -39.00
N GLY A 20 40.14 -42.70 -39.33
CA GLY A 20 38.79 -43.00 -39.07
C GLY A 20 38.41 -43.44 -37.65
N GLY A 21 37.16 -43.57 -37.48
CA GLY A 21 36.56 -44.55 -36.58
C GLY A 21 35.98 -43.98 -35.28
N GLY A 22 34.73 -44.13 -35.11
CA GLY A 22 34.09 -44.12 -33.80
C GLY A 22 32.92 -43.19 -33.67
N VAL A 23 31.75 -43.55 -34.20
CA VAL A 23 30.49 -42.92 -33.83
C VAL A 23 30.15 -43.43 -32.41
N ILE A 24 30.43 -42.60 -31.41
CA ILE A 24 29.89 -42.79 -30.07
C ILE A 24 28.58 -42.00 -30.00
N ALA A 25 27.46 -42.67 -30.11
CA ALA A 25 26.14 -42.14 -29.87
C ALA A 25 26.03 -41.87 -28.34
N VAL A 26 26.25 -40.64 -27.92
CA VAL A 26 25.92 -40.18 -26.55
C VAL A 26 24.42 -39.94 -26.52
N LEU A 27 23.69 -40.92 -25.99
CA LEU A 27 22.30 -40.75 -25.58
C LEU A 27 22.26 -39.77 -24.41
N ALA A 28 22.01 -38.49 -24.69
CA ALA A 28 21.71 -37.50 -23.67
C ALA A 28 20.33 -37.82 -23.10
N TRP A 29 20.28 -38.41 -21.93
CA TRP A 29 19.09 -38.46 -21.10
C TRP A 29 18.75 -37.03 -20.65
N LEU A 30 17.80 -36.40 -21.30
CA LEU A 30 17.15 -35.18 -20.80
C LEU A 30 16.33 -35.62 -19.59
N ALA A 31 16.93 -35.52 -18.40
CA ALA A 31 16.18 -35.55 -17.16
C ALA A 31 15.26 -34.30 -17.14
N PHE A 32 14.00 -34.45 -17.50
CA PHE A 32 12.97 -33.50 -17.15
C PHE A 32 12.87 -33.50 -15.62
N ALA A 33 13.60 -32.60 -14.98
CA ALA A 33 13.31 -32.25 -13.60
C ALA A 33 11.88 -31.68 -13.62
N ALA A 34 10.92 -32.47 -13.15
CA ALA A 34 9.60 -31.96 -12.84
C ALA A 34 9.81 -30.89 -11.76
N VAL A 35 9.74 -29.62 -12.14
CA VAL A 35 9.64 -28.50 -11.20
C VAL A 35 8.32 -28.75 -10.46
N ALA A 36 8.42 -29.25 -9.23
CA ALA A 36 7.28 -29.30 -8.35
C ALA A 36 6.69 -27.88 -8.29
N PRO A 37 5.38 -27.71 -8.49
CA PRO A 37 4.79 -26.39 -8.31
C PRO A 37 5.17 -25.93 -6.91
N ALA A 38 5.81 -24.77 -6.80
CA ALA A 38 6.01 -24.12 -5.53
C ALA A 38 4.63 -24.13 -4.85
N THR A 39 4.55 -24.68 -3.64
CA THR A 39 3.32 -24.60 -2.83
C THR A 39 3.06 -23.14 -2.59
N GLY A 40 2.28 -22.53 -3.48
CA GLY A 40 1.90 -21.14 -3.38
C GLY A 40 1.26 -20.94 -2.00
N LEU A 41 1.71 -19.96 -1.25
CA LEU A 41 1.04 -19.54 -0.04
C LEU A 41 -0.44 -19.38 -0.38
N ALA A 42 -1.31 -20.12 0.33
CA ALA A 42 -2.73 -20.06 0.07
C ALA A 42 -3.21 -18.61 0.27
N CYS A 43 -3.81 -18.02 -0.78
CA CYS A 43 -4.32 -16.67 -0.72
C CYS A 43 -5.44 -16.57 0.32
N SER A 44 -5.39 -15.55 1.15
CA SER A 44 -6.50 -15.21 2.04
C SER A 44 -7.68 -14.65 1.24
N ASN A 45 -8.91 -14.82 1.76
CA ASN A 45 -10.09 -14.21 1.14
C ASN A 45 -10.04 -12.70 1.21
N VAL A 46 -9.55 -12.18 2.33
CA VAL A 46 -9.44 -10.74 2.61
C VAL A 46 -8.06 -10.44 3.18
N GLU A 47 -7.48 -9.33 2.77
CA GLU A 47 -6.35 -8.70 3.44
C GLU A 47 -6.75 -7.35 4.00
N PHE A 48 -6.34 -7.07 5.23
CA PHE A 48 -6.45 -5.74 5.83
C PHE A 48 -5.07 -5.10 5.92
N ILE A 49 -4.87 -4.01 5.22
CA ILE A 49 -3.64 -3.21 5.25
C ILE A 49 -3.86 -1.99 6.14
N GLY A 50 -3.09 -1.89 7.23
CA GLY A 50 -3.14 -0.76 8.14
C GLY A 50 -1.94 0.14 8.03
N VAL A 51 -2.16 1.46 7.99
CA VAL A 51 -1.10 2.47 7.86
C VAL A 51 -1.14 3.42 9.05
N ARG A 52 -0.12 3.32 9.90
CA ARG A 52 -0.01 4.06 11.16
C ARG A 52 0.23 5.55 10.94
N GLY A 53 -0.07 6.35 11.96
CA GLY A 53 0.19 7.79 11.97
C GLY A 53 1.64 8.16 12.27
N SER A 54 1.95 9.46 12.15
CA SER A 54 3.24 10.07 12.49
C SER A 54 3.66 9.72 13.92
N GLY A 55 4.89 9.22 14.08
CA GLY A 55 5.47 8.88 15.38
C GLY A 55 4.89 7.63 16.05
N GLU A 56 3.88 6.96 15.48
CA GLU A 56 3.40 5.69 16.00
C GLU A 56 4.42 4.57 15.74
N SER A 57 4.60 3.70 16.74
CA SER A 57 5.54 2.57 16.64
C SER A 57 5.07 1.51 15.65
N TYR A 58 6.00 0.97 14.88
CA TYR A 58 5.77 -0.22 14.07
C TYR A 58 5.74 -1.50 14.93
N SER A 59 6.40 -1.50 16.09
CA SER A 59 6.39 -2.63 17.01
C SER A 59 5.07 -2.67 17.80
N GLY A 60 4.40 -3.80 17.79
CA GLY A 60 3.08 -3.96 18.42
C GLY A 60 1.92 -3.49 17.53
N ASN A 61 0.70 -3.65 17.99
CA ASN A 61 -0.52 -3.24 17.29
C ASN A 61 -0.55 -3.64 15.80
N PHE A 62 -0.03 -4.82 15.49
CA PHE A 62 0.09 -5.36 14.13
C PHE A 62 0.90 -4.46 13.16
N GLY A 63 1.72 -3.54 13.66
CA GLY A 63 2.43 -2.55 12.84
C GLY A 63 1.57 -1.39 12.34
N MET A 64 0.32 -1.28 12.80
CA MET A 64 -0.71 -0.35 12.27
C MET A 64 -0.92 0.89 13.12
N GLY A 65 -0.26 1.00 14.27
CA GLY A 65 -0.55 2.03 15.27
C GLY A 65 -1.86 1.78 16.02
N ASN A 66 -2.13 2.61 17.02
CA ASN A 66 -3.23 2.36 17.97
C ASN A 66 -4.63 2.49 17.35
N GLN A 67 -4.83 3.50 16.50
CA GLN A 67 -6.14 3.80 15.94
C GLN A 67 -6.55 2.72 14.94
N ILE A 68 -5.65 2.38 14.03
CA ILE A 68 -5.92 1.42 12.95
C ILE A 68 -5.95 -0.01 13.46
N ALA A 69 -5.13 -0.37 14.45
CA ALA A 69 -5.23 -1.66 15.11
C ALA A 69 -6.62 -1.88 15.74
N ALA A 70 -7.17 -0.85 16.41
CA ALA A 70 -8.52 -0.93 16.96
C ALA A 70 -9.61 -1.07 15.87
N MET A 71 -9.40 -0.54 14.68
CA MET A 71 -10.28 -0.81 13.53
C MET A 71 -10.11 -2.25 13.03
N TYR A 72 -8.88 -2.72 12.86
CA TYR A 72 -8.62 -4.09 12.45
C TYR A 72 -9.27 -5.12 13.40
N GLU A 73 -9.21 -4.89 14.71
CA GLU A 73 -9.88 -5.73 15.69
C GLU A 73 -11.39 -5.83 15.46
N ARG A 74 -12.06 -4.76 15.02
CA ARG A 74 -13.48 -4.78 14.64
C ARG A 74 -13.73 -5.61 13.38
N VAL A 75 -12.85 -5.48 12.39
CA VAL A 75 -12.91 -6.30 11.18
C VAL A 75 -12.68 -7.78 11.51
N LEU A 76 -11.71 -8.07 12.35
CA LEU A 76 -11.41 -9.43 12.80
C LEU A 76 -12.58 -10.06 13.57
N ALA A 77 -13.20 -9.30 14.47
CA ALA A 77 -14.34 -9.77 15.28
C ALA A 77 -15.58 -10.10 14.40
N ARG A 78 -15.74 -9.44 13.25
CA ARG A 78 -16.86 -9.67 12.33
C ARG A 78 -16.60 -10.77 11.30
N LYS A 79 -15.36 -11.26 11.19
CA LYS A 79 -14.97 -12.25 10.19
C LYS A 79 -15.86 -13.52 10.26
N PRO A 80 -16.57 -13.86 9.16
CA PRO A 80 -17.41 -15.04 9.16
C PRO A 80 -16.60 -16.34 9.28
N SER A 81 -17.25 -17.38 9.81
CA SER A 81 -16.66 -18.72 9.81
C SER A 81 -16.34 -19.17 8.37
N GLY A 82 -15.20 -19.81 8.19
CA GLY A 82 -14.73 -20.27 6.88
C GLY A 82 -14.05 -19.21 6.01
N GLN A 83 -14.09 -17.91 6.39
CA GLN A 83 -13.33 -16.87 5.72
C GLN A 83 -11.93 -16.74 6.33
N THR A 84 -10.95 -16.45 5.50
CA THR A 84 -9.59 -16.13 5.94
C THR A 84 -9.34 -14.64 5.83
N LEU A 85 -8.73 -14.07 6.86
CA LEU A 85 -8.32 -12.66 6.94
C LEU A 85 -6.85 -12.62 7.32
N GLN A 86 -6.03 -12.02 6.48
CA GLN A 86 -4.67 -11.66 6.85
C GLN A 86 -4.57 -10.17 7.14
N SER A 87 -3.59 -9.78 7.94
CA SER A 87 -3.31 -8.39 8.26
C SER A 87 -1.90 -8.02 7.86
N TYR A 88 -1.73 -6.78 7.42
CA TYR A 88 -0.44 -6.22 7.09
C TYR A 88 -0.33 -4.78 7.60
N GLY A 89 0.60 -4.53 8.53
CA GLY A 89 0.99 -3.17 8.89
C GLY A 89 2.01 -2.65 7.91
N LEU A 90 1.74 -1.50 7.28
CA LEU A 90 2.67 -0.94 6.31
C LEU A 90 3.97 -0.49 6.98
N GLU A 91 5.09 -1.04 6.51
CA GLU A 91 6.41 -0.60 6.96
C GLU A 91 6.84 0.63 6.17
N TYR A 92 6.94 1.77 6.85
CA TYR A 92 7.44 3.02 6.31
C TYR A 92 7.94 3.89 7.49
N PRO A 93 8.66 5.01 7.28
CA PRO A 93 9.26 5.77 8.38
C PRO A 93 8.26 6.30 9.42
N ALA A 94 7.07 6.73 9.01
CA ALA A 94 6.07 7.37 9.90
C ALA A 94 6.70 8.44 10.80
N VAL A 95 7.46 9.35 10.19
CA VAL A 95 8.31 10.32 10.88
C VAL A 95 7.52 11.12 11.92
N ASN A 96 8.05 11.19 13.14
CA ASN A 96 7.45 11.96 14.24
C ASN A 96 7.63 13.47 14.01
N VAL A 97 6.60 14.14 13.51
CA VAL A 97 6.62 15.59 13.24
C VAL A 97 6.46 16.46 14.48
N ALA A 98 6.14 15.91 15.64
CA ALA A 98 6.19 16.66 16.90
C ALA A 98 7.63 17.11 17.22
N GLU A 99 8.62 16.42 16.69
CA GLU A 99 10.01 16.86 16.68
C GLU A 99 10.23 17.81 15.50
N TRP A 100 10.16 19.15 15.73
CA TRP A 100 10.15 20.19 14.70
C TRP A 100 11.24 20.05 13.60
N TRP A 101 12.41 19.55 13.95
CA TRP A 101 13.51 19.32 13.00
C TRP A 101 13.27 18.12 12.07
N LYS A 102 12.34 17.23 12.40
CA LYS A 102 11.91 16.13 11.54
C LYS A 102 10.77 16.52 10.60
N ALA A 103 10.17 17.69 10.76
CA ALA A 103 9.08 18.14 9.88
C ALA A 103 9.49 18.17 8.40
N LEU A 104 10.77 18.47 8.10
CA LEU A 104 11.32 18.42 6.74
C LEU A 104 11.32 17.01 6.13
N LEU A 105 11.26 15.96 6.96
CA LEU A 105 11.23 14.55 6.53
C LEU A 105 9.80 14.04 6.35
N TYR A 106 8.79 14.87 6.58
CA TYR A 106 7.38 14.47 6.46
C TYR A 106 7.04 13.94 5.06
N TYR A 107 7.27 14.77 4.03
CA TYR A 107 6.99 14.36 2.65
C TYR A 107 7.85 13.19 2.16
N PRO A 108 9.16 13.13 2.41
CA PRO A 108 9.95 11.92 2.15
C PRO A 108 9.35 10.66 2.77
N SER A 109 8.88 10.74 4.03
CA SER A 109 8.22 9.63 4.71
C SER A 109 6.90 9.23 4.04
N VAL A 110 6.09 10.21 3.60
CA VAL A 110 4.85 9.95 2.86
C VAL A 110 5.14 9.27 1.53
N TRP A 111 6.11 9.78 0.75
CA TRP A 111 6.45 9.20 -0.56
C TRP A 111 6.99 7.77 -0.47
N GLU A 112 7.76 7.47 0.58
CA GLU A 112 8.20 6.10 0.84
C GLU A 112 7.00 5.21 1.18
N GLY A 113 6.09 5.68 2.05
CA GLY A 113 4.84 5.00 2.37
C GLY A 113 3.98 4.73 1.14
N ASP A 114 3.82 5.73 0.27
CA ASP A 114 3.11 5.61 -1.03
C ASP A 114 3.71 4.51 -1.89
N SER A 115 5.03 4.53 -2.08
CA SER A 115 5.73 3.55 -2.91
C SER A 115 5.55 2.12 -2.37
N HIS A 116 5.65 1.96 -1.05
CA HIS A 116 5.48 0.66 -0.40
C HIS A 116 4.04 0.17 -0.49
N LEU A 117 3.05 1.05 -0.25
CA LEU A 117 1.64 0.68 -0.34
C LEU A 117 1.21 0.38 -1.77
N GLU A 118 1.61 1.19 -2.75
CA GLU A 118 1.34 0.93 -4.17
C GLU A 118 1.92 -0.44 -4.58
N SER A 119 3.17 -0.72 -4.19
CA SER A 119 3.84 -1.99 -4.49
C SER A 119 3.12 -3.17 -3.82
N ARG A 120 2.67 -3.01 -2.56
CA ARG A 120 1.93 -4.03 -1.83
C ARG A 120 0.60 -4.37 -2.53
N VAL A 121 -0.22 -3.38 -2.80
CA VAL A 121 -1.53 -3.55 -3.45
C VAL A 121 -1.39 -4.22 -4.82
N LYS A 122 -0.41 -3.80 -5.63
CA LYS A 122 -0.15 -4.41 -6.94
C LYS A 122 0.35 -5.85 -6.84
N GLY A 123 1.26 -6.11 -5.91
CA GLY A 123 1.81 -7.43 -5.67
C GLY A 123 0.73 -8.43 -5.24
N ASP A 124 -0.12 -8.02 -4.30
CA ASP A 124 -1.20 -8.85 -3.77
C ASP A 124 -2.29 -9.11 -4.80
N ALA A 125 -2.69 -8.09 -5.56
CA ALA A 125 -3.65 -8.26 -6.65
C ALA A 125 -3.14 -9.22 -7.73
N ALA A 126 -1.86 -9.18 -8.05
CA ALA A 126 -1.25 -10.07 -9.04
C ALA A 126 -1.08 -11.51 -8.50
N ALA A 127 -0.66 -11.66 -7.24
CA ALA A 127 -0.43 -12.97 -6.63
C ALA A 127 -1.74 -13.68 -6.26
N CYS A 128 -2.77 -12.92 -5.86
CA CYS A 128 -4.04 -13.43 -5.34
C CYS A 128 -5.24 -12.77 -6.03
N PRO A 129 -5.57 -13.16 -7.29
CA PRO A 129 -6.59 -12.46 -8.09
C PRO A 129 -8.02 -12.46 -7.52
N SER A 130 -8.33 -13.28 -6.53
CA SER A 130 -9.64 -13.31 -5.86
C SER A 130 -9.64 -12.62 -4.49
N MET A 131 -8.49 -12.17 -4.00
CA MET A 131 -8.36 -11.54 -2.69
C MET A 131 -8.96 -10.14 -2.70
N LYS A 132 -9.74 -9.83 -1.67
CA LYS A 132 -10.30 -8.49 -1.43
C LYS A 132 -9.37 -7.73 -0.49
N ILE A 133 -8.99 -6.53 -0.84
CA ILE A 133 -8.08 -5.69 -0.05
C ILE A 133 -8.89 -4.59 0.65
N LEU A 134 -8.72 -4.46 1.96
CA LEU A 134 -9.23 -3.38 2.79
C LEU A 134 -8.04 -2.56 3.27
N ILE A 135 -8.13 -1.24 3.20
CA ILE A 135 -7.02 -0.35 3.57
C ILE A 135 -7.51 0.70 4.56
N ALA A 136 -6.80 0.89 5.65
CA ALA A 136 -7.10 1.96 6.59
C ALA A 136 -5.85 2.74 6.97
N GLY A 137 -5.97 4.06 7.12
CA GLY A 137 -4.88 4.95 7.51
C GLY A 137 -5.30 5.99 8.54
N PHE A 138 -4.36 6.35 9.42
CA PHE A 138 -4.55 7.41 10.40
C PHE A 138 -3.51 8.51 10.21
N SER A 139 -3.93 9.81 10.23
CA SER A 139 -3.02 10.96 10.20
C SER A 139 -2.06 10.91 9.00
N GLN A 140 -0.75 10.89 9.18
CA GLN A 140 0.23 10.70 8.11
C GLN A 140 -0.06 9.42 7.29
N GLY A 141 -0.52 8.35 7.94
CA GLY A 141 -0.94 7.13 7.25
C GLY A 141 -2.19 7.33 6.40
N ALA A 142 -3.13 8.20 6.81
CA ALA A 142 -4.27 8.57 5.96
C ALA A 142 -3.82 9.34 4.71
N HIS A 143 -2.82 10.22 4.86
CA HIS A 143 -2.19 10.93 3.74
C HIS A 143 -1.57 9.92 2.74
N VAL A 144 -0.75 8.99 3.22
CA VAL A 144 -0.17 7.90 2.40
C VAL A 144 -1.26 7.14 1.65
N VAL A 145 -2.26 6.64 2.36
CA VAL A 145 -3.33 5.84 1.73
C VAL A 145 -4.08 6.66 0.68
N GLY A 146 -4.46 7.90 1.01
CA GLY A 146 -5.19 8.77 0.10
C GLY A 146 -4.41 9.03 -1.19
N ASP A 147 -3.12 9.37 -1.10
CA ASP A 147 -2.28 9.65 -2.27
C ASP A 147 -2.06 8.39 -3.11
N THR A 148 -1.82 7.25 -2.49
CA THR A 148 -1.70 5.96 -3.20
C THR A 148 -2.97 5.63 -3.98
N ILE A 149 -4.15 5.78 -3.37
CA ILE A 149 -5.43 5.49 -4.03
C ILE A 149 -5.71 6.45 -5.19
N GLU A 150 -5.42 7.75 -5.04
CA GLU A 150 -5.49 8.69 -6.16
C GLU A 150 -4.54 8.32 -7.30
N ASN A 151 -3.31 7.96 -6.97
CA ASN A 151 -2.30 7.55 -7.96
C ASN A 151 -2.75 6.32 -8.75
N LEU A 152 -3.25 5.28 -8.07
CA LEU A 152 -3.79 4.07 -8.73
C LEU A 152 -4.98 4.41 -9.64
N ALA A 153 -5.89 5.26 -9.17
CA ALA A 153 -7.06 5.68 -9.93
C ALA A 153 -6.69 6.50 -11.17
N ASN A 154 -5.74 7.44 -11.05
CA ASN A 154 -5.27 8.30 -12.14
C ASN A 154 -4.49 7.51 -13.20
N LYS A 155 -3.71 6.52 -12.77
CA LYS A 155 -2.99 5.61 -13.67
C LYS A 155 -3.91 4.57 -14.34
N ASN A 156 -5.19 4.49 -13.96
CA ASN A 156 -6.11 3.41 -14.34
C ASN A 156 -5.56 2.02 -14.01
N ASP A 157 -4.89 1.90 -12.87
CA ASP A 157 -4.25 0.66 -12.46
C ASP A 157 -5.30 -0.40 -12.11
N SER A 158 -5.15 -1.59 -12.68
CA SER A 158 -6.11 -2.68 -12.50
C SER A 158 -6.17 -3.22 -11.08
N SER A 159 -5.10 -3.06 -10.29
CA SER A 159 -5.06 -3.48 -8.88
C SER A 159 -6.07 -2.73 -8.01
N LEU A 160 -6.49 -1.53 -8.41
CA LEU A 160 -7.54 -0.78 -7.71
C LEU A 160 -8.87 -1.55 -7.65
N SER A 161 -9.15 -2.44 -8.60
CA SER A 161 -10.35 -3.29 -8.58
C SER A 161 -10.38 -4.29 -7.41
N HIS A 162 -9.22 -4.60 -6.84
CA HIS A 162 -9.07 -5.46 -5.66
C HIS A 162 -9.25 -4.70 -4.34
N VAL A 163 -9.23 -3.36 -4.35
CA VAL A 163 -9.46 -2.54 -3.17
C VAL A 163 -10.96 -2.39 -2.95
N TYR A 164 -11.49 -3.05 -1.96
CA TYR A 164 -12.93 -3.14 -1.65
C TYR A 164 -13.38 -2.14 -0.58
N GLY A 165 -12.47 -1.54 0.16
CA GLY A 165 -12.81 -0.53 1.17
C GLY A 165 -11.59 0.26 1.60
N VAL A 166 -11.74 1.58 1.73
CA VAL A 166 -10.71 2.50 2.20
C VAL A 166 -11.28 3.38 3.30
N ALA A 167 -10.62 3.42 4.45
CA ALA A 167 -11.02 4.28 5.58
C ALA A 167 -9.85 5.15 6.02
N LEU A 168 -10.04 6.45 5.97
CA LEU A 168 -9.06 7.46 6.37
C LEU A 168 -9.55 8.16 7.63
N TYR A 169 -8.66 8.43 8.56
CA TYR A 169 -8.97 9.08 9.82
C TYR A 169 -7.97 10.20 10.10
N GLY A 170 -8.48 11.42 10.31
CA GLY A 170 -7.63 12.57 10.59
C GLY A 170 -6.66 12.90 9.45
N ASP A 171 -7.10 12.78 8.20
CA ASP A 171 -6.26 13.06 7.03
C ASP A 171 -5.83 14.53 7.02
N PRO A 172 -4.52 14.84 7.01
CA PRO A 172 -4.06 16.23 6.88
C PRO A 172 -4.42 16.89 5.55
N ARG A 173 -4.84 16.11 4.56
CA ARG A 173 -5.37 16.57 3.27
C ARG A 173 -6.90 16.45 3.14
N PHE A 174 -7.60 16.31 4.26
CA PHE A 174 -9.06 16.21 4.30
C PHE A 174 -9.73 17.32 3.49
N SER A 175 -10.70 16.96 2.66
CA SER A 175 -11.51 17.90 1.87
C SER A 175 -12.99 17.81 2.28
N LYS A 176 -13.47 18.83 2.95
CA LYS A 176 -14.90 18.96 3.29
C LYS A 176 -15.81 19.06 2.04
N ASP A 177 -15.23 19.45 0.91
CA ASP A 177 -15.95 19.66 -0.35
C ASP A 177 -16.13 18.36 -1.15
N ASP A 178 -15.39 17.30 -0.82
CA ASP A 178 -15.64 15.97 -1.36
C ASP A 178 -16.78 15.27 -0.60
N THR A 179 -18.01 15.69 -0.88
CA THR A 179 -19.20 15.18 -0.22
C THR A 179 -19.46 13.69 -0.44
N ALA A 180 -18.81 13.10 -1.44
CA ALA A 180 -18.90 11.67 -1.69
C ALA A 180 -18.13 10.85 -0.64
N THR A 181 -17.03 11.39 -0.10
CA THR A 181 -16.13 10.67 0.79
C THR A 181 -16.00 11.28 2.17
N ALA A 182 -16.20 12.60 2.33
CA ALA A 182 -16.10 13.26 3.63
C ALA A 182 -17.12 12.71 4.63
N ARG A 183 -16.66 12.33 5.80
CA ARG A 183 -17.41 11.69 6.89
C ARG A 183 -17.01 12.29 8.24
N GLY A 184 -17.81 12.00 9.25
CA GLY A 184 -17.56 12.45 10.62
C GLY A 184 -18.39 13.69 10.99
N ASN A 185 -18.00 14.35 12.06
CA ASN A 185 -18.70 15.54 12.59
C ASN A 185 -17.89 16.83 12.37
N TYR A 186 -17.13 16.88 11.27
CA TYR A 186 -16.29 18.03 10.91
C TYR A 186 -17.06 19.32 10.74
N SER A 187 -16.37 20.47 10.89
CA SER A 187 -16.92 21.78 10.55
C SER A 187 -16.92 22.00 9.03
N PRO A 188 -18.01 22.52 8.44
CA PRO A 188 -18.06 22.84 7.02
C PRO A 188 -17.17 24.03 6.62
N GLU A 189 -16.51 24.68 7.58
CA GLU A 189 -15.68 25.87 7.36
C GLU A 189 -14.19 25.55 7.20
N HIS A 190 -13.77 24.30 7.51
CA HIS A 190 -12.36 23.95 7.64
C HIS A 190 -11.96 22.77 6.75
N TRP A 191 -10.72 22.79 6.34
CA TRP A 191 -10.01 21.71 5.60
C TRP A 191 -8.82 21.21 6.42
N GLY A 192 -8.21 20.13 5.96
CA GLY A 192 -6.94 19.65 6.52
C GLY A 192 -5.84 20.72 6.49
N ILE A 193 -4.85 20.56 7.36
CA ILE A 193 -3.73 21.51 7.52
C ILE A 193 -2.81 21.59 6.31
N LEU A 194 -2.84 20.60 5.43
CA LEU A 194 -2.14 20.63 4.16
C LEU A 194 -3.10 21.06 3.04
N ILE A 195 -2.59 21.18 1.82
CA ILE A 195 -3.45 21.45 0.66
C ILE A 195 -4.49 20.34 0.56
N ALA A 196 -5.76 20.73 0.66
CA ALA A 196 -6.87 19.80 0.60
C ALA A 196 -6.81 18.96 -0.68
N ARG A 197 -7.15 17.70 -0.54
CA ARG A 197 -7.29 16.80 -1.67
C ARG A 197 -8.48 17.24 -2.54
N GLY A 198 -8.40 17.02 -3.83
CA GLY A 198 -9.58 17.12 -4.70
C GLY A 198 -10.57 15.99 -4.42
N ASN A 199 -11.64 15.94 -5.20
CA ASN A 199 -12.59 14.83 -5.09
C ASN A 199 -11.92 13.52 -5.54
N TYR A 200 -12.10 12.47 -4.76
CA TYR A 200 -11.65 11.14 -5.16
C TYR A 200 -12.35 10.68 -6.43
N SER A 201 -11.63 9.93 -7.24
CA SER A 201 -12.17 9.35 -8.49
C SER A 201 -13.43 8.52 -8.23
N SER A 202 -14.41 8.61 -9.14
CA SER A 202 -15.61 7.76 -9.12
C SER A 202 -15.32 6.26 -9.17
N LYS A 203 -14.10 5.86 -9.52
CA LYS A 203 -13.65 4.46 -9.47
C LYS A 203 -13.56 3.89 -8.05
N ILE A 204 -13.47 4.76 -7.03
CA ILE A 204 -13.24 4.37 -5.64
C ILE A 204 -14.12 5.10 -4.63
N ASN A 205 -14.66 6.28 -4.94
CA ASN A 205 -15.35 7.15 -3.98
C ASN A 205 -16.54 6.48 -3.27
N ASN A 206 -17.20 5.51 -3.90
CA ASN A 206 -18.31 4.77 -3.32
C ASN A 206 -17.90 3.78 -2.21
N ARG A 207 -16.62 3.45 -2.11
CA ARG A 207 -16.06 2.52 -1.11
C ARG A 207 -14.89 3.13 -0.33
N LEU A 208 -14.83 4.48 -0.31
CA LEU A 208 -13.88 5.27 0.47
C LEU A 208 -14.63 6.20 1.41
N GLY A 209 -14.20 6.25 2.65
CA GLY A 209 -14.63 7.24 3.62
C GLY A 209 -13.43 7.92 4.27
N ASP A 210 -13.51 9.24 4.39
CA ASP A 210 -12.49 10.08 5.02
C ASP A 210 -13.12 10.76 6.25
N TRP A 211 -12.82 10.22 7.44
CA TRP A 211 -13.42 10.66 8.70
C TRP A 211 -12.60 11.74 9.36
N CYS A 212 -13.24 12.88 9.57
CA CYS A 212 -12.65 13.97 10.31
C CYS A 212 -13.51 14.31 11.53
N ARG A 213 -12.88 14.46 12.70
CA ARG A 213 -13.52 14.89 13.94
C ARG A 213 -13.55 16.42 14.05
N LEU A 214 -14.64 16.92 14.60
CA LEU A 214 -14.71 18.31 15.03
C LEU A 214 -13.58 18.58 16.04
N LYS A 215 -12.85 19.68 15.88
CA LYS A 215 -11.67 20.07 16.68
C LYS A 215 -10.43 19.21 16.51
N ASP A 216 -10.36 18.35 15.51
CA ASP A 216 -9.12 17.71 15.11
C ASP A 216 -8.25 18.70 14.32
N ALA A 217 -7.13 19.15 14.90
CA ALA A 217 -6.26 20.16 14.33
C ALA A 217 -5.64 19.73 12.99
N ILE A 218 -5.56 18.43 12.71
CA ILE A 218 -4.91 17.90 11.51
C ILE A 218 -5.87 17.93 10.32
N CYS A 219 -7.09 17.44 10.48
CA CYS A 219 -8.07 17.43 9.39
C CYS A 219 -9.00 18.66 9.38
N GLN A 220 -8.90 19.55 10.39
CA GLN A 220 -9.71 20.78 10.47
C GLN A 220 -8.88 22.08 10.60
N GLY A 221 -7.53 21.99 10.53
CA GLY A 221 -6.65 23.17 10.64
C GLY A 221 -6.33 23.61 12.08
N PHE A 222 -5.30 24.44 12.20
CA PHE A 222 -4.56 24.74 13.44
C PHE A 222 -5.37 25.34 14.61
N ASN A 223 -6.57 25.79 14.41
CA ASN A 223 -7.35 26.44 15.48
C ASN A 223 -8.17 25.46 16.35
N ALA A 224 -8.08 24.17 16.07
CA ALA A 224 -8.99 23.19 16.65
C ALA A 224 -8.50 22.53 17.95
N GLY A 225 -7.21 22.58 18.28
CA GLY A 225 -6.64 21.84 19.42
C GLY A 225 -6.21 20.42 19.05
N ASP A 226 -5.17 19.91 19.70
CA ASP A 226 -4.47 18.68 19.28
C ASP A 226 -5.05 17.40 19.88
N THR A 227 -5.80 17.49 20.98
CA THR A 227 -6.29 16.33 21.75
C THR A 227 -7.27 15.47 20.97
N GLU A 228 -8.11 16.08 20.13
CA GLU A 228 -9.14 15.37 19.39
C GLU A 228 -8.57 14.49 18.26
N HIS A 229 -7.38 14.82 17.77
CA HIS A 229 -6.71 14.05 16.72
C HIS A 229 -6.39 12.61 17.14
N HIS A 230 -6.03 12.39 18.40
CA HIS A 230 -5.65 11.07 18.90
C HIS A 230 -6.83 10.25 19.47
N GLU A 231 -8.07 10.78 19.39
CA GLU A 231 -9.21 10.20 20.10
C GLU A 231 -10.20 9.40 19.22
N TYR A 232 -9.86 9.08 17.97
CA TYR A 232 -10.75 8.30 17.09
C TYR A 232 -11.14 6.93 17.69
N ARG A 233 -10.19 6.29 18.38
CA ARG A 233 -10.43 5.01 19.06
C ARG A 233 -11.43 5.12 20.19
N ASN A 234 -11.41 6.23 20.93
CA ASN A 234 -12.19 6.41 22.15
C ASN A 234 -13.47 7.20 21.92
N TYR A 235 -13.53 8.00 20.85
CA TYR A 235 -14.68 8.86 20.57
C TYR A 235 -15.97 8.02 20.45
N GLU A 236 -16.91 8.25 21.37
CA GLU A 236 -18.19 7.54 21.43
C GLU A 236 -18.06 6.02 21.24
N GLY A 237 -17.10 5.42 21.95
CA GLY A 237 -16.81 3.99 21.83
C GLY A 237 -16.14 3.58 20.51
N GLY A 238 -15.57 4.55 19.80
CA GLY A 238 -14.94 4.36 18.50
C GLY A 238 -15.93 4.40 17.34
N LEU A 239 -16.94 5.26 17.44
CA LEU A 239 -18.02 5.41 16.46
C LEU A 239 -17.51 5.50 15.02
N PHE A 240 -16.49 6.32 14.76
CA PHE A 240 -16.00 6.49 13.38
C PHE A 240 -15.24 5.26 12.88
N LEU A 241 -14.50 4.57 13.75
CA LEU A 241 -13.87 3.30 13.40
C LEU A 241 -14.94 2.23 13.10
N GLN A 242 -16.04 2.23 13.86
CA GLN A 242 -17.17 1.34 13.60
C GLN A 242 -17.82 1.64 12.24
N GLN A 243 -18.09 2.91 11.93
CA GLN A 243 -18.66 3.31 10.65
C GLN A 243 -17.78 2.90 9.45
N GLY A 244 -16.46 3.06 9.58
CA GLY A 244 -15.51 2.61 8.56
C GLY A 244 -15.51 1.09 8.38
N ALA A 245 -15.57 0.35 9.47
CA ALA A 245 -15.66 -1.11 9.42
C ALA A 245 -16.98 -1.57 8.77
N GLU A 246 -18.11 -0.97 9.12
CA GLU A 246 -19.43 -1.28 8.52
C GLU A 246 -19.46 -0.98 7.01
N MET A 247 -18.85 0.14 6.59
CA MET A 247 -18.68 0.43 5.16
C MET A 247 -17.89 -0.68 4.47
N MET A 248 -16.77 -1.10 5.03
CA MET A 248 -15.96 -2.19 4.46
C MET A 248 -16.72 -3.50 4.39
N PHE A 249 -17.49 -3.85 5.44
CA PHE A 249 -18.30 -5.08 5.46
C PHE A 249 -19.32 -5.11 4.34
N SER A 250 -20.00 -4.00 4.08
CA SER A 250 -20.99 -3.91 3.01
C SER A 250 -20.40 -4.21 1.63
N HIS A 251 -19.13 -3.87 1.41
CA HIS A 251 -18.45 -4.09 0.13
C HIS A 251 -17.83 -5.49 -0.02
N ILE A 252 -17.46 -6.14 1.08
CA ILE A 252 -16.91 -7.51 1.02
C ILE A 252 -17.97 -8.59 1.25
N GLY A 253 -19.17 -8.21 1.71
CA GLY A 253 -20.28 -9.13 1.98
C GLY A 253 -20.17 -9.86 3.32
N TRP A 254 -19.71 -9.17 4.39
CA TRP A 254 -19.58 -9.68 5.77
C TRP A 254 -20.66 -9.14 6.70
#